data_9fb69441aed94da8c6ac0c1e59dd8b2f
#
_entry.id   9fb69441aed94da8c6ac0c1e59dd8b2f
#
_cell.length_a   1.000
_cell.length_b   1.000
_cell.length_c   1.000
_cell.angle_alpha   90.00
_cell.angle_beta   90.00
_cell.angle_gamma   90.00
#
_symmetry.space_group_name_H-M   'P 1'
#
loop_
_entity.id
_entity.type
_entity.pdbx_description
1 polymer ?
#
loop_
_entity_poly.entity_id
_entity_poly.type
_entity_poly.pdbx_seq_one_letter_code
_entity_poly.pdbx_strand_id
1 'polypeptide(L)'
;MSSRRLTSILKFSLLSLMLAFTNSAFADPVKAAFIYIGPTGDHGWTYAHDQGANHLKDQLGDDVVITRIESVAENSDSERVITSLARKNDVIFTTSFGYMEPTIKVAARYPDVKFEHATGYKRPTDNISTYSARFYEGRHVIGKIAGRMTNTNTIGYIASFPIPEVIRGINSAFLGAKSVNPDIQIKIVWVYTWYDPGKEADAARALIAQGADIIMQHTDSTAPMTVAEEEDGVRAFGQASDMSAW
;
A
#
# COMPACT_ATOMS: atom_id res chain seq x y z
N MET A 1 -49.25 -48.79 35.21
CA MET A 1 -48.50 -48.45 33.90
C MET A 1 -48.31 -46.97 33.80
N SER A 2 -47.19 -46.38 34.21
CA SER A 2 -46.96 -44.96 33.88
C SER A 2 -45.58 -44.43 34.22
N SER A 3 -44.84 -44.87 35.22
CA SER A 3 -43.60 -44.18 35.61
C SER A 3 -42.33 -44.57 34.82
N ARG A 4 -42.27 -45.79 34.27
CA ARG A 4 -41.10 -46.28 33.51
C ARG A 4 -41.00 -45.73 32.08
N ARG A 5 -42.10 -45.28 31.44
CA ARG A 5 -42.08 -44.70 30.08
C ARG A 5 -41.67 -43.20 30.06
N LEU A 6 -42.02 -42.48 31.14
CA LEU A 6 -41.62 -41.04 31.22
C LEU A 6 -40.10 -40.87 31.42
N THR A 7 -39.46 -41.72 32.21
CA THR A 7 -38.01 -41.66 32.46
C THR A 7 -37.19 -42.05 31.25
N SER A 8 -37.73 -42.91 30.34
CA SER A 8 -37.03 -43.30 29.10
C SER A 8 -37.08 -42.18 28.07
N ILE A 9 -38.20 -41.45 27.94
CA ILE A 9 -38.36 -40.34 27.02
C ILE A 9 -37.49 -39.15 27.46
N LEU A 10 -37.41 -38.88 28.77
CA LEU A 10 -36.56 -37.78 29.30
C LEU A 10 -35.06 -38.04 29.06
N LYS A 11 -34.60 -39.30 29.19
CA LYS A 11 -33.20 -39.68 28.94
C LYS A 11 -32.83 -39.59 27.43
N PHE A 12 -33.76 -39.92 26.54
CA PHE A 12 -33.53 -39.78 25.10
C PHE A 12 -33.51 -38.32 24.66
N SER A 13 -34.36 -37.46 25.23
CA SER A 13 -34.34 -35.99 24.93
C SER A 13 -33.09 -35.28 25.44
N LEU A 14 -32.55 -35.68 26.62
CA LEU A 14 -31.30 -35.13 27.14
C LEU A 14 -30.08 -35.56 26.29
N LEU A 15 -30.05 -36.80 25.78
CA LEU A 15 -28.98 -37.31 24.96
C LEU A 15 -28.99 -36.65 23.57
N SER A 16 -30.16 -36.35 23.00
CA SER A 16 -30.29 -35.61 21.72
C SER A 16 -29.89 -34.13 21.86
N LEU A 17 -30.09 -33.52 23.04
CA LEU A 17 -29.70 -32.15 23.30
C LEU A 17 -28.18 -32.01 23.52
N MET A 18 -27.50 -33.02 24.04
CA MET A 18 -26.02 -33.02 24.18
C MET A 18 -25.29 -33.25 22.87
N LEU A 19 -25.89 -33.87 21.85
CA LEU A 19 -25.29 -34.05 20.53
C LEU A 19 -25.40 -32.80 19.62
N ALA A 20 -26.26 -31.84 19.99
CA ALA A 20 -26.43 -30.59 19.21
C ALA A 20 -25.38 -29.51 19.52
N PHE A 21 -24.51 -29.70 20.51
CA PHE A 21 -23.51 -28.70 20.93
C PHE A 21 -22.05 -28.97 20.46
N THR A 22 -21.82 -29.94 19.58
CA THR A 22 -20.44 -30.34 19.25
C THR A 22 -20.05 -30.16 17.80
N ASN A 23 -20.60 -29.18 17.10
CA ASN A 23 -20.03 -28.79 15.79
C ASN A 23 -20.02 -27.26 15.60
N SER A 24 -19.37 -26.54 16.50
CA SER A 24 -18.71 -25.33 16.07
C SER A 24 -17.46 -25.78 15.32
N ALA A 25 -17.61 -26.10 14.05
CA ALA A 25 -16.45 -26.19 13.16
C ALA A 25 -15.85 -24.79 13.15
N PHE A 26 -14.81 -24.56 13.96
CA PHE A 26 -13.97 -23.39 13.77
C PHE A 26 -13.41 -23.54 12.35
N ALA A 27 -13.78 -22.63 11.47
CA ALA A 27 -13.15 -22.57 10.16
C ALA A 27 -11.64 -22.34 10.37
N ASP A 28 -10.80 -23.01 9.58
CA ASP A 28 -9.38 -22.73 9.63
C ASP A 28 -9.15 -21.22 9.36
N PRO A 29 -8.20 -20.58 10.07
CA PRO A 29 -7.94 -19.17 9.87
C PRO A 29 -7.50 -18.89 8.43
N VAL A 30 -7.97 -17.79 7.86
CA VAL A 30 -7.56 -17.32 6.54
C VAL A 30 -6.08 -16.98 6.55
N LYS A 31 -5.31 -17.53 5.64
CA LYS A 31 -3.88 -17.24 5.48
C LYS A 31 -3.70 -16.14 4.46
N ALA A 32 -3.34 -14.95 4.94
CA ALA A 32 -3.08 -13.78 4.13
C ALA A 32 -1.58 -13.50 4.02
N ALA A 33 -1.07 -13.23 2.82
CA ALA A 33 0.31 -12.85 2.62
C ALA A 33 0.39 -11.45 1.99
N PHE A 34 1.35 -10.65 2.48
CA PHE A 34 1.67 -9.32 1.94
C PHE A 34 3.08 -9.32 1.39
N ILE A 35 3.25 -8.81 0.17
CA ILE A 35 4.55 -8.65 -0.48
C ILE A 35 4.81 -7.17 -0.66
N TYR A 36 5.88 -6.68 -0.04
CA TYR A 36 6.27 -5.28 0.02
C TYR A 36 7.48 -4.99 -0.85
N ILE A 37 7.48 -3.82 -1.50
CA ILE A 37 8.58 -3.33 -2.33
C ILE A 37 9.75 -2.78 -1.49
N GLY A 38 9.47 -2.23 -0.33
CA GLY A 38 10.41 -1.68 0.62
C GLY A 38 10.31 -2.33 2.00
N PRO A 39 11.07 -1.83 2.98
CA PRO A 39 10.95 -2.23 4.38
C PRO A 39 9.70 -1.61 5.02
N THR A 40 9.15 -2.25 6.04
CA THR A 40 7.99 -1.73 6.81
C THR A 40 8.29 -0.44 7.58
N GLY A 41 9.56 -0.10 7.75
CA GLY A 41 10.04 1.14 8.38
C GLY A 41 10.34 2.28 7.40
N ASP A 42 9.82 2.23 6.15
CA ASP A 42 10.04 3.29 5.15
C ASP A 42 9.26 4.58 5.45
N HIS A 43 8.24 4.50 6.31
CA HIS A 43 7.26 5.54 6.63
C HIS A 43 6.39 5.99 5.43
N GLY A 44 6.55 5.35 4.28
CA GLY A 44 5.84 5.64 3.04
C GLY A 44 4.83 4.55 2.66
N TRP A 45 4.97 4.05 1.45
CA TRP A 45 4.05 3.09 0.82
C TRP A 45 3.99 1.75 1.53
N THR A 46 5.15 1.16 1.84
CA THR A 46 5.20 -0.14 2.54
C THR A 46 4.66 -0.01 3.95
N TYR A 47 5.05 1.03 4.69
CA TYR A 47 4.51 1.33 6.01
C TYR A 47 2.99 1.43 6.00
N ALA A 48 2.40 2.19 5.06
CA ALA A 48 0.95 2.34 4.96
C ALA A 48 0.23 1.01 4.71
N HIS A 49 0.79 0.14 3.87
CA HIS A 49 0.25 -1.20 3.65
C HIS A 49 0.40 -2.11 4.87
N ASP A 50 1.50 -2.00 5.60
CA ASP A 50 1.71 -2.76 6.83
C ASP A 50 0.77 -2.32 7.95
N GLN A 51 0.44 -1.02 8.05
CA GLN A 51 -0.63 -0.57 8.95
C GLN A 51 -1.99 -1.19 8.59
N GLY A 52 -2.28 -1.36 7.29
CA GLY A 52 -3.45 -2.09 6.83
C GLY A 52 -3.43 -3.57 7.24
N ALA A 53 -2.28 -4.24 7.14
CA ALA A 53 -2.11 -5.62 7.58
C ALA A 53 -2.26 -5.75 9.10
N ASN A 54 -1.73 -4.80 9.88
CA ASN A 54 -1.90 -4.75 11.34
C ASN A 54 -3.37 -4.56 11.70
N HIS A 55 -4.06 -3.61 11.05
CA HIS A 55 -5.48 -3.40 11.27
C HIS A 55 -6.31 -4.66 10.95
N LEU A 56 -5.98 -5.37 9.88
CA LEU A 56 -6.62 -6.66 9.55
C LEU A 56 -6.44 -7.67 10.69
N LYS A 57 -5.22 -7.79 11.25
CA LYS A 57 -4.95 -8.67 12.39
C LYS A 57 -5.72 -8.25 13.64
N ASP A 58 -5.78 -6.96 13.92
CA ASP A 58 -6.48 -6.41 15.09
C ASP A 58 -8.00 -6.65 15.00
N GLN A 59 -8.59 -6.59 13.80
CA GLN A 59 -10.01 -6.80 13.58
C GLN A 59 -10.42 -8.27 13.58
N LEU A 60 -9.59 -9.15 13.03
CA LEU A 60 -9.91 -10.56 12.83
C LEU A 60 -9.27 -11.50 13.87
N GLY A 61 -8.32 -11.01 14.66
CA GLY A 61 -7.69 -11.79 15.70
C GLY A 61 -7.13 -13.14 15.19
N ASP A 62 -7.60 -14.24 15.78
CA ASP A 62 -7.14 -15.58 15.43
C ASP A 62 -7.78 -16.13 14.14
N ASP A 63 -8.78 -15.46 13.58
CA ASP A 63 -9.39 -15.84 12.31
C ASP A 63 -8.50 -15.53 11.10
N VAL A 64 -7.37 -14.84 11.30
CA VAL A 64 -6.38 -14.56 10.24
C VAL A 64 -4.95 -14.84 10.68
N VAL A 65 -4.18 -15.46 9.77
CA VAL A 65 -2.71 -15.61 9.88
C VAL A 65 -2.06 -14.77 8.81
N ILE A 66 -1.20 -13.83 9.19
CA ILE A 66 -0.56 -12.88 8.27
C ILE A 66 0.93 -13.22 8.08
N THR A 67 1.33 -13.36 6.82
CA THR A 67 2.72 -13.48 6.39
C THR A 67 3.15 -12.19 5.68
N ARG A 68 4.33 -11.68 5.99
CA ARG A 68 4.92 -10.48 5.37
C ARG A 68 6.26 -10.81 4.74
N ILE A 69 6.49 -10.34 3.51
CA ILE A 69 7.79 -10.44 2.82
C ILE A 69 8.17 -9.05 2.33
N GLU A 70 9.23 -8.51 2.91
CA GLU A 70 9.70 -7.16 2.63
C GLU A 70 10.78 -7.13 1.54
N SER A 71 10.95 -5.95 0.94
CA SER A 71 12.05 -5.62 0.02
C SER A 71 12.18 -6.60 -1.15
N VAL A 72 11.05 -7.00 -1.72
CA VAL A 72 11.03 -7.88 -2.91
C VAL A 72 11.17 -7.01 -4.16
N ALA A 73 12.23 -7.24 -4.94
CA ALA A 73 12.46 -6.48 -6.16
C ALA A 73 11.43 -6.80 -7.26
N GLU A 74 11.09 -5.80 -8.08
CA GLU A 74 10.15 -5.91 -9.22
C GLU A 74 10.80 -6.59 -10.44
N ASN A 75 11.34 -7.79 -10.26
CA ASN A 75 12.01 -8.59 -11.27
C ASN A 75 11.54 -10.06 -11.18
N SER A 76 12.34 -11.01 -11.66
CA SER A 76 12.05 -12.45 -11.57
C SER A 76 11.85 -12.97 -10.14
N ASP A 77 12.42 -12.28 -9.14
CA ASP A 77 12.25 -12.67 -7.74
C ASP A 77 10.81 -12.48 -7.25
N SER A 78 10.10 -11.46 -7.71
CA SER A 78 8.70 -11.26 -7.35
C SER A 78 7.84 -12.45 -7.79
N GLU A 79 7.99 -12.98 -9.01
CA GLU A 79 7.24 -14.16 -9.46
C GLU A 79 7.55 -15.40 -8.61
N ARG A 80 8.82 -15.59 -8.24
CA ARG A 80 9.27 -16.70 -7.38
C ARG A 80 8.65 -16.60 -5.98
N VAL A 81 8.67 -15.40 -5.38
CA VAL A 81 8.10 -15.15 -4.05
C VAL A 81 6.59 -15.35 -4.08
N ILE A 82 5.87 -14.73 -5.04
CA ILE A 82 4.40 -14.88 -5.19
C ILE A 82 4.05 -16.37 -5.36
N THR A 83 4.80 -17.12 -6.19
CA THR A 83 4.58 -18.57 -6.38
C THR A 83 4.75 -19.35 -5.08
N SER A 84 5.77 -19.02 -4.29
CA SER A 84 6.01 -19.67 -3.00
C SER A 84 4.87 -19.42 -2.01
N LEU A 85 4.34 -18.20 -1.99
CA LEU A 85 3.25 -17.81 -1.11
C LEU A 85 1.91 -18.41 -1.56
N ALA A 86 1.65 -18.52 -2.88
CA ALA A 86 0.42 -19.12 -3.41
C ALA A 86 0.21 -20.59 -3.02
N ARG A 87 1.28 -21.28 -2.66
CA ARG A 87 1.22 -22.67 -2.17
C ARG A 87 0.73 -22.80 -0.71
N LYS A 88 0.68 -21.70 0.03
CA LYS A 88 0.53 -21.72 1.50
C LYS A 88 -0.53 -20.74 2.01
N ASN A 89 -1.02 -19.85 1.17
CA ASN A 89 -1.94 -18.78 1.55
C ASN A 89 -3.19 -18.80 0.69
N ASP A 90 -4.28 -18.30 1.26
CA ASP A 90 -5.58 -18.21 0.63
C ASP A 90 -5.76 -16.90 -0.13
N VAL A 91 -5.10 -15.83 0.35
CA VAL A 91 -5.10 -14.50 -0.27
C VAL A 91 -3.70 -13.89 -0.24
N ILE A 92 -3.31 -13.21 -1.33
CA ILE A 92 -2.01 -12.56 -1.48
C ILE A 92 -2.21 -11.12 -1.93
N PHE A 93 -1.69 -10.19 -1.12
CA PHE A 93 -1.61 -8.77 -1.43
C PHE A 93 -0.25 -8.46 -2.07
N THR A 94 -0.26 -8.07 -3.34
CA THR A 94 0.94 -7.68 -4.09
C THR A 94 0.96 -6.17 -4.22
N THR A 95 1.78 -5.49 -3.40
CA THR A 95 1.63 -4.08 -3.09
C THR A 95 2.50 -3.13 -3.93
N SER A 96 2.93 -3.53 -5.11
CA SER A 96 3.66 -2.65 -6.02
C SER A 96 3.24 -2.81 -7.48
N PHE A 97 3.28 -1.71 -8.24
CA PHE A 97 2.88 -1.68 -9.64
C PHE A 97 3.60 -2.73 -10.50
N GLY A 98 4.90 -2.90 -10.31
CA GLY A 98 5.70 -3.85 -11.08
C GLY A 98 5.42 -5.33 -10.77
N TYR A 99 4.65 -5.62 -9.73
CA TYR A 99 4.18 -6.99 -9.46
C TYR A 99 3.00 -7.42 -10.34
N MET A 100 2.45 -6.54 -11.19
CA MET A 100 1.25 -6.83 -11.98
C MET A 100 1.41 -8.07 -12.87
N GLU A 101 2.44 -8.12 -13.73
CA GLU A 101 2.67 -9.26 -14.63
C GLU A 101 3.04 -10.55 -13.87
N PRO A 102 3.95 -10.53 -12.85
CA PRO A 102 4.16 -11.68 -11.99
C PRO A 102 2.90 -12.21 -11.32
N THR A 103 2.06 -11.31 -10.78
CA THR A 103 0.78 -11.70 -10.15
C THR A 103 -0.13 -12.41 -11.13
N ILE A 104 -0.30 -11.87 -12.34
CA ILE A 104 -1.14 -12.48 -13.40
C ILE A 104 -0.66 -13.88 -13.75
N LYS A 105 0.64 -14.06 -13.95
CA LYS A 105 1.23 -15.36 -14.26
C LYS A 105 1.02 -16.40 -13.17
N VAL A 106 1.14 -15.98 -11.92
CA VAL A 106 0.94 -16.89 -10.77
C VAL A 106 -0.53 -17.19 -10.58
N ALA A 107 -1.40 -16.18 -10.63
CA ALA A 107 -2.84 -16.36 -10.44
C ALA A 107 -3.46 -17.36 -11.44
N ALA A 108 -3.00 -17.36 -12.68
CA ALA A 108 -3.43 -18.33 -13.68
C ALA A 108 -3.07 -19.79 -13.32
N ARG A 109 -2.04 -20.00 -12.50
CA ARG A 109 -1.59 -21.34 -12.05
C ARG A 109 -2.23 -21.78 -10.73
N TYR A 110 -2.79 -20.82 -9.96
CA TYR A 110 -3.37 -21.03 -8.64
C TYR A 110 -4.79 -20.45 -8.56
N PRO A 111 -5.77 -21.03 -9.25
CA PRO A 111 -7.12 -20.46 -9.40
C PRO A 111 -7.90 -20.36 -8.07
N ASP A 112 -7.56 -21.18 -7.08
CA ASP A 112 -8.21 -21.17 -5.77
C ASP A 112 -7.68 -20.08 -4.83
N VAL A 113 -6.49 -19.50 -5.12
CA VAL A 113 -5.88 -18.42 -4.35
C VAL A 113 -6.40 -17.08 -4.86
N LYS A 114 -6.73 -16.16 -3.96
CA LYS A 114 -7.14 -14.80 -4.29
C LYS A 114 -5.92 -13.87 -4.31
N PHE A 115 -5.90 -12.96 -5.27
CA PHE A 115 -4.84 -11.99 -5.44
C PHE A 115 -5.41 -10.58 -5.44
N GLU A 116 -4.92 -9.75 -4.52
CA GLU A 116 -5.25 -8.35 -4.37
C GLU A 116 -4.05 -7.51 -4.81
N HIS A 117 -4.11 -6.88 -5.97
CA HIS A 117 -2.98 -6.18 -6.54
C HIS A 117 -3.15 -4.66 -6.44
N ALA A 118 -2.23 -3.99 -5.74
CA ALA A 118 -2.22 -2.55 -5.60
C ALA A 118 -1.80 -1.85 -6.91
N THR A 119 -2.53 -0.79 -7.28
CA THR A 119 -2.26 0.09 -8.42
C THR A 119 -2.28 -0.56 -9.81
N GLY A 120 -2.59 -1.87 -9.88
CA GLY A 120 -2.75 -2.58 -11.15
C GLY A 120 -4.04 -2.23 -11.88
N TYR A 121 -4.10 -2.58 -13.16
CA TYR A 121 -5.28 -2.36 -14.01
C TYR A 121 -5.68 -3.59 -14.82
N LYS A 122 -4.89 -4.67 -14.80
CA LYS A 122 -5.17 -5.92 -15.52
C LYS A 122 -5.79 -6.95 -14.57
N ARG A 123 -6.91 -7.54 -15.00
CA ARG A 123 -7.66 -8.58 -14.27
C ARG A 123 -8.10 -9.67 -15.24
N PRO A 124 -7.16 -10.47 -15.79
CA PRO A 124 -7.49 -11.46 -16.82
C PRO A 124 -8.10 -12.75 -16.27
N THR A 125 -8.11 -12.95 -14.94
CA THR A 125 -8.67 -14.13 -14.26
C THR A 125 -9.59 -13.70 -13.12
N ASP A 126 -10.55 -14.56 -12.73
CA ASP A 126 -11.57 -14.26 -11.72
C ASP A 126 -11.03 -14.20 -10.28
N ASN A 127 -9.78 -14.60 -10.09
CA ASN A 127 -9.12 -14.60 -8.78
C ASN A 127 -8.16 -13.43 -8.58
N ILE A 128 -8.17 -12.43 -9.47
CA ILE A 128 -7.41 -11.19 -9.33
C ILE A 128 -8.37 -10.02 -9.15
N SER A 129 -8.19 -9.29 -8.05
CA SER A 129 -8.72 -7.94 -7.85
C SER A 129 -7.60 -6.91 -7.94
N THR A 130 -7.97 -5.67 -8.21
CA THR A 130 -7.03 -4.55 -8.15
C THR A 130 -7.63 -3.44 -7.30
N TYR A 131 -6.80 -2.79 -6.49
CA TYR A 131 -7.20 -1.65 -5.69
C TYR A 131 -6.23 -0.48 -5.84
N SER A 132 -6.74 0.74 -5.70
CA SER A 132 -5.95 1.97 -5.76
C SER A 132 -6.73 3.10 -5.11
N ALA A 133 -6.03 4.12 -4.63
CA ALA A 133 -6.62 5.39 -4.24
C ALA A 133 -6.46 6.43 -5.37
N ARG A 134 -7.32 7.46 -5.34
CA ARG A 134 -7.25 8.58 -6.28
C ARG A 134 -6.24 9.62 -5.79
N PHE A 135 -4.97 9.23 -5.69
CA PHE A 135 -3.88 10.05 -5.17
C PHE A 135 -3.76 11.41 -5.87
N TYR A 136 -4.10 11.47 -7.16
CA TYR A 136 -4.08 12.71 -7.94
C TYR A 136 -5.03 13.79 -7.37
N GLU A 137 -6.10 13.43 -6.67
CA GLU A 137 -6.98 14.39 -6.00
C GLU A 137 -6.24 15.08 -4.83
N GLY A 138 -5.56 14.28 -3.99
CA GLY A 138 -4.68 14.81 -2.94
C GLY A 138 -3.54 15.65 -3.53
N ARG A 139 -2.92 15.19 -4.63
CA ARG A 139 -1.87 15.95 -5.34
C ARG A 139 -2.38 17.30 -5.84
N HIS A 140 -3.63 17.40 -6.30
CA HIS A 140 -4.24 18.68 -6.69
C HIS A 140 -4.36 19.63 -5.50
N VAL A 141 -4.79 19.13 -4.35
CA VAL A 141 -4.94 19.92 -3.11
C VAL A 141 -3.59 20.44 -2.64
N ILE A 142 -2.59 19.56 -2.49
CA ILE A 142 -1.24 20.00 -2.06
C ILE A 142 -0.60 20.92 -3.10
N GLY A 143 -0.88 20.73 -4.40
CA GLY A 143 -0.49 21.66 -5.44
C GLY A 143 -1.02 23.07 -5.22
N LYS A 144 -2.30 23.24 -4.88
CA LYS A 144 -2.89 24.55 -4.53
C LYS A 144 -2.23 25.16 -3.29
N ILE A 145 -1.96 24.33 -2.27
CA ILE A 145 -1.26 24.80 -1.06
C ILE A 145 0.13 25.29 -1.42
N ALA A 146 0.91 24.48 -2.14
CA ALA A 146 2.25 24.80 -2.59
C ALA A 146 2.29 26.08 -3.46
N GLY A 147 1.37 26.21 -4.41
CA GLY A 147 1.27 27.41 -5.25
C GLY A 147 1.02 28.71 -4.50
N ARG A 148 0.41 28.64 -3.31
CA ARG A 148 0.20 29.79 -2.42
C ARG A 148 1.35 30.00 -1.43
N MET A 149 2.09 28.96 -1.09
CA MET A 149 3.16 29.00 -0.09
C MET A 149 4.52 29.35 -0.67
N THR A 150 4.76 29.01 -1.93
CA THR A 150 6.06 29.27 -2.59
C THR A 150 6.37 30.75 -2.71
N ASN A 151 7.61 31.12 -2.45
CA ASN A 151 8.16 32.45 -2.69
C ASN A 151 8.95 32.53 -4.01
N THR A 152 9.43 31.39 -4.50
CA THR A 152 10.26 31.31 -5.73
C THR A 152 9.47 30.95 -6.97
N ASN A 153 8.18 30.64 -6.84
CA ASN A 153 7.32 30.06 -7.88
C ASN A 153 7.85 28.72 -8.44
N THR A 154 8.73 28.04 -7.70
CA THR A 154 9.36 26.79 -8.15
C THR A 154 9.08 25.66 -7.16
N ILE A 155 8.40 24.64 -7.65
CA ILE A 155 8.16 23.38 -6.93
C ILE A 155 9.14 22.33 -7.45
N GLY A 156 9.86 21.65 -6.57
CA GLY A 156 10.64 20.46 -6.87
C GLY A 156 9.81 19.21 -6.70
N TYR A 157 9.84 18.29 -7.65
CA TYR A 157 9.13 17.01 -7.57
C TYR A 157 10.11 15.85 -7.73
N ILE A 158 10.22 15.03 -6.69
CA ILE A 158 11.01 13.80 -6.71
C ILE A 158 10.10 12.70 -7.22
N ALA A 159 10.41 12.14 -8.38
CA ALA A 159 9.57 11.15 -9.06
C ALA A 159 10.29 9.80 -9.14
N SER A 160 9.56 8.73 -8.85
CA SER A 160 10.05 7.34 -8.88
C SER A 160 10.25 6.85 -10.32
N PHE A 161 9.19 6.43 -10.98
CA PHE A 161 9.20 5.89 -12.35
C PHE A 161 8.18 6.61 -13.24
N PRO A 162 8.45 6.78 -14.55
CA PRO A 162 7.54 7.48 -15.46
C PRO A 162 6.34 6.61 -15.87
N ILE A 163 5.62 6.08 -14.91
CA ILE A 163 4.37 5.33 -15.09
C ILE A 163 3.16 6.27 -15.07
N PRO A 164 1.99 5.86 -15.62
CA PRO A 164 0.81 6.71 -15.72
C PRO A 164 0.35 7.32 -14.39
N GLU A 165 0.45 6.58 -13.29
CA GLU A 165 0.06 7.04 -11.96
C GLU A 165 0.93 8.22 -11.49
N VAL A 166 2.25 8.09 -11.62
CA VAL A 166 3.21 9.12 -11.20
C VAL A 166 3.06 10.36 -12.06
N ILE A 167 3.00 10.21 -13.40
CA ILE A 167 2.80 11.32 -14.34
C ILE A 167 1.49 12.05 -14.05
N ARG A 168 0.41 11.32 -13.80
CA ARG A 168 -0.90 11.88 -13.43
C ARG A 168 -0.81 12.68 -12.13
N GLY A 169 -0.07 12.18 -11.13
CA GLY A 169 0.17 12.86 -9.87
C GLY A 169 0.90 14.20 -10.06
N ILE A 170 1.99 14.21 -10.85
CA ILE A 170 2.75 15.41 -11.19
C ILE A 170 1.85 16.44 -11.90
N ASN A 171 1.12 16.01 -12.93
CA ASN A 171 0.25 16.89 -13.70
C ASN A 171 -0.86 17.48 -12.82
N SER A 172 -1.42 16.67 -11.91
CA SER A 172 -2.47 17.12 -10.99
C SER A 172 -1.94 18.16 -9.99
N ALA A 173 -0.76 17.94 -9.43
CA ALA A 173 -0.09 18.91 -8.57
C ALA A 173 0.17 20.22 -9.31
N PHE A 174 0.72 20.13 -10.55
CA PHE A 174 0.96 21.30 -11.40
C PHE A 174 -0.31 22.08 -11.67
N LEU A 175 -1.38 21.43 -12.12
CA LEU A 175 -2.67 22.08 -12.40
C LEU A 175 -3.27 22.70 -11.14
N GLY A 176 -3.12 22.05 -9.98
CA GLY A 176 -3.52 22.60 -8.69
C GLY A 176 -2.77 23.89 -8.37
N ALA A 177 -1.44 23.87 -8.46
CA ALA A 177 -0.59 25.02 -8.21
C ALA A 177 -0.85 26.16 -9.20
N LYS A 178 -0.94 25.82 -10.49
CA LYS A 178 -1.19 26.76 -11.58
C LYS A 178 -2.54 27.50 -11.44
N SER A 179 -3.54 26.84 -10.83
CA SER A 179 -4.87 27.43 -10.62
C SER A 179 -4.88 28.60 -9.62
N VAL A 180 -3.85 28.71 -8.77
CA VAL A 180 -3.71 29.74 -7.74
C VAL A 180 -2.48 30.63 -7.92
N ASN A 181 -1.50 30.17 -8.71
CA ASN A 181 -0.29 30.91 -9.04
C ASN A 181 0.07 30.65 -10.52
N PRO A 182 -0.24 31.60 -11.42
CA PRO A 182 0.00 31.43 -12.85
C PRO A 182 1.48 31.36 -13.25
N ASP A 183 2.39 31.81 -12.38
CA ASP A 183 3.84 31.85 -12.67
C ASP A 183 4.56 30.58 -12.21
N ILE A 184 3.84 29.61 -11.64
CA ILE A 184 4.41 28.39 -11.08
C ILE A 184 5.15 27.53 -12.11
N GLN A 185 6.28 27.00 -11.71
CA GLN A 185 7.06 26.00 -12.42
C GLN A 185 7.21 24.74 -11.56
N ILE A 186 7.20 23.57 -12.18
CA ILE A 186 7.58 22.31 -11.51
C ILE A 186 8.86 21.79 -12.18
N LYS A 187 9.90 21.56 -11.39
CA LYS A 187 11.13 20.85 -11.77
C LYS A 187 11.05 19.42 -11.26
N ILE A 188 11.45 18.46 -12.09
CA ILE A 188 11.30 17.03 -11.80
C ILE A 188 12.66 16.36 -11.83
N VAL A 189 12.96 15.58 -10.81
CA VAL A 189 14.09 14.64 -10.78
C VAL A 189 13.54 13.22 -10.71
N TRP A 190 13.88 12.40 -11.71
CA TRP A 190 13.54 10.97 -11.76
C TRP A 190 14.63 10.15 -11.08
N VAL A 191 14.30 9.48 -9.97
CA VAL A 191 15.28 8.70 -9.20
C VAL A 191 15.29 7.21 -9.56
N TYR A 192 14.32 6.74 -10.33
CA TYR A 192 14.19 5.37 -10.81
C TYR A 192 14.25 4.32 -9.68
N THR A 193 13.64 4.66 -8.56
CA THR A 193 13.41 3.77 -7.43
C THR A 193 12.13 4.16 -6.71
N TRP A 194 11.53 3.24 -5.96
CA TRP A 194 10.44 3.56 -5.04
C TRP A 194 10.97 4.01 -3.69
N TYR A 195 12.05 3.38 -3.22
CA TYR A 195 12.65 3.65 -1.93
C TYR A 195 14.19 3.63 -2.04
N ASP A 196 14.82 4.75 -1.82
CA ASP A 196 16.28 4.91 -1.71
C ASP A 196 16.54 6.25 -1.01
N PRO A 197 16.67 6.27 0.34
CA PRO A 197 16.83 7.53 1.08
C PRO A 197 17.99 8.39 0.59
N GLY A 198 19.09 7.78 0.14
CA GLY A 198 20.24 8.51 -0.40
C GLY A 198 19.90 9.26 -1.68
N LYS A 199 19.34 8.57 -2.67
CA LYS A 199 18.93 9.19 -3.94
C LYS A 199 17.83 10.23 -3.75
N GLU A 200 16.91 9.98 -2.82
CA GLU A 200 15.81 10.90 -2.52
C GLU A 200 16.32 12.19 -1.88
N ALA A 201 17.27 12.09 -0.93
CA ALA A 201 17.94 13.24 -0.34
C ALA A 201 18.74 14.05 -1.38
N ASP A 202 19.51 13.36 -2.24
CA ASP A 202 20.29 14.01 -3.30
C ASP A 202 19.38 14.72 -4.32
N ALA A 203 18.23 14.11 -4.65
CA ALA A 203 17.23 14.72 -5.53
C ALA A 203 16.62 15.98 -4.89
N ALA A 204 16.31 15.95 -3.58
CA ALA A 204 15.81 17.10 -2.85
C ALA A 204 16.82 18.24 -2.89
N ARG A 205 18.08 17.99 -2.53
CA ARG A 205 19.17 19.00 -2.59
C ARG A 205 19.35 19.56 -4.00
N ALA A 206 19.31 18.71 -5.02
CA ALA A 206 19.45 19.16 -6.42
C ALA A 206 18.28 20.06 -6.85
N LEU A 207 17.07 19.81 -6.41
CA LEU A 207 15.89 20.62 -6.69
C LEU A 207 15.94 21.96 -5.95
N ILE A 208 16.36 21.97 -4.69
CA ILE A 208 16.56 23.18 -3.88
C ILE A 208 17.65 24.06 -4.51
N ALA A 209 18.77 23.48 -4.90
CA ALA A 209 19.84 24.21 -5.60
C ALA A 209 19.39 24.82 -6.93
N GLN A 210 18.33 24.29 -7.53
CA GLN A 210 17.69 24.85 -8.73
C GLN A 210 16.60 25.89 -8.41
N GLY A 211 16.42 26.27 -7.15
CA GLY A 211 15.52 27.32 -6.70
C GLY A 211 14.13 26.82 -6.26
N ALA A 212 13.93 25.51 -6.07
CA ALA A 212 12.69 25.02 -5.48
C ALA A 212 12.68 25.34 -3.98
N ASP A 213 11.61 25.95 -3.51
CA ASP A 213 11.32 26.19 -2.09
C ASP A 213 10.17 25.32 -1.55
N ILE A 214 9.57 24.52 -2.42
CA ILE A 214 8.61 23.49 -2.05
C ILE A 214 9.06 22.17 -2.65
N ILE A 215 9.19 21.13 -1.85
CA ILE A 215 9.53 19.77 -2.29
C ILE A 215 8.28 18.88 -2.19
N MET A 216 7.99 18.16 -3.27
CA MET A 216 7.00 17.08 -3.33
C MET A 216 7.69 15.79 -3.75
N GLN A 217 7.17 14.66 -3.32
CA GLN A 217 7.73 13.37 -3.69
C GLN A 217 6.66 12.36 -4.10
N HIS A 218 7.08 11.40 -4.92
CA HIS A 218 6.39 10.14 -5.18
C HIS A 218 7.39 8.99 -5.01
N THR A 219 8.06 9.02 -3.88
CA THR A 219 9.02 8.05 -3.33
C THR A 219 8.69 7.88 -1.84
N ASP A 220 9.30 6.92 -1.18
CA ASP A 220 8.75 6.41 0.07
C ASP A 220 9.51 6.80 1.34
N SER A 221 10.75 7.32 1.22
CA SER A 221 11.51 7.68 2.43
C SER A 221 11.17 9.07 2.97
N THR A 222 11.50 9.29 4.24
CA THR A 222 11.40 10.60 4.89
C THR A 222 12.59 11.53 4.58
N ALA A 223 13.60 11.04 3.85
CA ALA A 223 14.82 11.80 3.59
C ALA A 223 14.60 13.17 2.92
N PRO A 224 13.66 13.35 1.97
CA PRO A 224 13.34 14.68 1.43
C PRO A 224 12.77 15.65 2.46
N MET A 225 12.05 15.14 3.49
CA MET A 225 11.51 15.95 4.59
C MET A 225 12.67 16.47 5.45
N THR A 226 13.59 15.57 5.83
CA THR A 226 14.79 15.92 6.60
C THR A 226 15.64 16.96 5.87
N VAL A 227 15.85 16.79 4.54
CA VAL A 227 16.59 17.79 3.74
C VAL A 227 15.88 19.15 3.73
N ALA A 228 14.54 19.16 3.63
CA ALA A 228 13.78 20.41 3.64
C ALA A 228 13.81 21.08 5.02
N GLU A 229 13.86 20.34 6.10
CA GLU A 229 13.98 20.85 7.48
C GLU A 229 15.37 21.51 7.72
N GLU A 230 16.42 21.00 7.09
CA GLU A 230 17.78 21.54 7.17
C GLU A 230 17.96 22.88 6.40
N GLU A 231 17.02 23.24 5.51
CA GLU A 231 17.15 24.38 4.59
C GLU A 231 16.16 25.51 4.91
N ASP A 232 16.66 26.69 5.19
CA ASP A 232 15.85 27.85 5.53
C ASP A 232 14.85 28.22 4.40
N GLY A 233 13.57 28.27 4.75
CA GLY A 233 12.51 28.70 3.86
C GLY A 233 12.02 27.62 2.87
N VAL A 234 12.57 26.43 2.94
CA VAL A 234 12.09 25.26 2.19
C VAL A 234 11.01 24.50 2.98
N ARG A 235 10.05 23.93 2.27
CA ARG A 235 9.00 23.08 2.84
C ARG A 235 8.81 21.84 1.98
N ALA A 236 8.32 20.75 2.61
CA ALA A 236 8.08 19.51 1.91
C ALA A 236 6.70 18.92 2.18
N PHE A 237 6.23 18.09 1.26
CA PHE A 237 5.02 17.28 1.41
C PHE A 237 5.37 15.81 1.36
N GLY A 238 4.99 15.08 2.42
CA GLY A 238 5.18 13.64 2.53
C GLY A 238 4.32 12.81 1.57
N GLN A 239 4.56 11.51 1.56
CA GLN A 239 3.92 10.53 0.68
C GLN A 239 3.37 9.36 1.50
N ALA A 240 2.12 8.96 1.19
CA ALA A 240 1.42 7.75 1.66
C ALA A 240 1.11 7.67 3.16
N SER A 241 1.88 8.30 4.03
CA SER A 241 1.61 8.36 5.48
C SER A 241 1.83 9.76 6.04
N ASP A 242 1.57 9.93 7.33
CA ASP A 242 1.93 11.15 8.04
C ASP A 242 3.44 11.18 8.30
N MET A 243 4.14 12.05 7.58
CA MET A 243 5.58 12.29 7.70
C MET A 243 5.89 13.62 8.40
N SER A 244 4.94 14.22 9.13
CA SER A 244 5.11 15.54 9.77
C SER A 244 6.08 15.57 10.94
N ALA A 245 6.56 14.41 11.37
CA ALA A 245 7.55 14.30 12.45
C ALA A 245 9.02 14.35 11.95
N TRP A 246 9.23 14.50 10.63
CA TRP A 246 10.55 14.39 9.98
C TRP A 246 11.01 15.68 9.32
#